data_06154194b366cce1444dab0007ae2cb3
#
_entry.id   06154194b366cce1444dab0007ae2cb3
#
_cell.length_a   1.000
_cell.length_b   1.000
_cell.length_c   1.000
_cell.angle_alpha   90.00
_cell.angle_beta   90.00
_cell.angle_gamma   90.00
#
_symmetry.space_group_name_H-M   'P 1'
#
loop_
_entity.id
_entity.type
_entity.pdbx_description
1 polymer ?
#
loop_
_entity_poly.entity_id
_entity_poly.type
_entity_poly.pdbx_seq_one_letter_code
_entity_poly.pdbx_strand_id
1 'polypeptide(L)'
;MTAQTTAPALLTLDVEDWEHANYSQLDVSSVAAARKGRNYAMDQNTDRWIEICAGFQASSTCFVLGEFARRYPEAGKRLHSAGHEIASHCDTHALVYEMKQEEFRENLKRGLAAVGDLTGVAPLGFRAPSWSVSPTRTPWFFEELARAGLRYDSSEFPVWTPLFGRFGAPVVPYFEHGVLRVPVSVIQFLGMRMPFSSGAFFRLSPFWLLRAGFSSVTARGLPPMIVLHPRELDPGHPRLPIAGWEGQVHYARMASV
;
A
#
# COMPACT_ATOMS: atom_id res chain seq x y z
N MET A 1 -4.37 -15.51 -35.12
CA MET A 1 -4.67 -14.68 -33.93
C MET A 1 -3.57 -14.95 -32.91
N THR A 2 -2.55 -14.10 -32.83
CA THR A 2 -1.49 -14.20 -31.84
C THR A 2 -2.11 -13.89 -30.49
N ALA A 3 -2.08 -14.84 -29.56
CA ALA A 3 -2.44 -14.60 -28.17
C ALA A 3 -1.55 -13.45 -27.67
N GLN A 4 -2.13 -12.27 -27.47
CA GLN A 4 -1.48 -11.22 -26.71
C GLN A 4 -1.31 -11.78 -25.28
N THR A 5 -0.09 -12.17 -24.93
CA THR A 5 0.29 -12.41 -23.56
C THR A 5 0.21 -11.08 -22.83
N THR A 6 -0.94 -10.76 -22.26
CA THR A 6 -1.09 -9.61 -21.38
C THR A 6 -0.19 -9.86 -20.17
N ALA A 7 0.72 -8.94 -19.88
CA ALA A 7 1.51 -9.01 -18.65
C ALA A 7 0.55 -9.09 -17.45
N PRO A 8 0.77 -10.03 -16.51
CA PRO A 8 -0.10 -10.14 -15.35
C PRO A 8 -0.10 -8.85 -14.54
N ALA A 9 -1.26 -8.43 -14.02
CA ALA A 9 -1.34 -7.29 -13.13
C ALA A 9 -0.77 -7.66 -11.74
N LEU A 10 -0.15 -6.69 -11.08
CA LEU A 10 0.29 -6.80 -9.68
C LEU A 10 -0.85 -6.29 -8.79
N LEU A 11 -1.47 -7.20 -8.05
CA LEU A 11 -2.45 -6.85 -7.03
C LEU A 11 -1.74 -6.66 -5.71
N THR A 12 -1.94 -5.52 -5.06
CA THR A 12 -1.34 -5.25 -3.76
C THR A 12 -2.37 -4.69 -2.79
N LEU A 13 -2.27 -5.13 -1.53
CA LEU A 13 -3.10 -4.67 -0.43
C LEU A 13 -2.20 -4.13 0.67
N ASP A 14 -2.37 -2.86 1.05
CA ASP A 14 -1.72 -2.30 2.23
C ASP A 14 -2.60 -2.62 3.44
N VAL A 15 -2.18 -3.63 4.22
CA VAL A 15 -2.96 -4.20 5.33
C VAL A 15 -2.75 -3.34 6.57
N GLU A 16 -3.55 -2.32 6.63
CA GLU A 16 -3.62 -1.32 7.69
C GLU A 16 -5.06 -1.14 8.18
N ASP A 17 -5.24 -0.62 9.39
CA ASP A 17 -6.57 -0.37 9.93
C ASP A 17 -7.15 0.94 9.33
N TRP A 18 -8.46 1.11 9.39
CA TRP A 18 -9.18 2.28 8.85
C TRP A 18 -8.71 3.61 9.44
N GLU A 19 -8.09 3.59 10.59
CA GLU A 19 -7.56 4.76 11.30
C GLU A 19 -6.18 5.22 10.82
N HIS A 20 -5.47 4.41 10.04
CA HIS A 20 -4.13 4.73 9.54
C HIS A 20 -4.16 5.71 8.35
N ALA A 21 -4.92 6.79 8.50
CA ALA A 21 -4.96 7.86 7.51
C ALA A 21 -4.12 9.05 8.01
N ASN A 22 -3.03 9.35 7.30
CA ASN A 22 -2.08 10.41 7.67
C ASN A 22 -2.59 11.80 7.25
N TYR A 23 -3.70 12.24 7.84
CA TYR A 23 -4.20 13.61 7.70
C TYR A 23 -3.84 14.44 8.93
N SER A 24 -3.42 15.68 8.73
CA SER A 24 -3.00 16.60 9.79
C SER A 24 -4.10 16.89 10.82
N GLN A 25 -5.36 16.66 10.47
CA GLN A 25 -6.53 16.84 11.33
C GLN A 25 -6.77 15.66 12.29
N LEU A 26 -6.08 14.53 12.09
CA LEU A 26 -6.27 13.33 12.90
C LEU A 26 -5.26 13.31 14.04
N ASP A 27 -5.79 13.16 15.23
CA ASP A 27 -5.02 12.90 16.46
C ASP A 27 -5.55 11.65 17.17
N VAL A 28 -4.82 11.20 18.17
CA VAL A 28 -5.17 10.01 18.97
C VAL A 28 -6.56 10.14 19.61
N SER A 29 -6.95 11.35 20.04
CA SER A 29 -8.25 11.57 20.68
C SER A 29 -9.40 11.46 19.67
N SER A 30 -9.23 11.98 18.48
CA SER A 30 -10.19 11.87 17.35
C SER A 30 -10.42 10.42 16.95
N VAL A 31 -9.36 9.64 16.85
CA VAL A 31 -9.42 8.21 16.51
C VAL A 31 -10.10 7.42 17.65
N ALA A 32 -9.72 7.66 18.90
CA ALA A 32 -10.32 7.02 20.06
C ALA A 32 -11.83 7.33 20.16
N ALA A 33 -12.23 8.59 19.89
CA ALA A 33 -13.64 8.98 19.84
C ALA A 33 -14.41 8.26 18.73
N ALA A 34 -13.83 8.13 17.54
CA ALA A 34 -14.45 7.39 16.42
C ALA A 34 -14.58 5.89 16.70
N ARG A 35 -13.68 5.31 17.49
CA ARG A 35 -13.74 3.90 17.93
C ARG A 35 -14.77 3.63 19.03
N LYS A 36 -15.12 4.65 19.84
CA LYS A 36 -15.97 4.47 21.02
C LYS A 36 -17.33 3.85 20.66
N GLY A 37 -17.64 2.73 21.30
CA GLY A 37 -18.91 2.00 21.11
C GLY A 37 -19.04 1.25 19.77
N ARG A 38 -17.97 1.08 19.03
CA ARG A 38 -17.96 0.35 17.77
C ARG A 38 -17.11 -0.91 17.87
N ASN A 39 -17.75 -2.05 17.62
CA ASN A 39 -17.11 -3.37 17.53
C ASN A 39 -16.73 -3.61 16.06
N TYR A 40 -15.75 -2.86 15.56
CA TYR A 40 -15.31 -2.97 14.18
C TYR A 40 -14.07 -3.86 14.10
N ALA A 41 -14.20 -4.94 13.37
CA ALA A 41 -13.12 -5.91 13.16
C ALA A 41 -12.60 -5.79 11.73
N MET A 42 -11.41 -5.22 11.58
CA MET A 42 -10.76 -4.99 10.28
C MET A 42 -10.38 -6.30 9.58
N ASP A 43 -10.24 -7.36 10.35
CA ASP A 43 -9.91 -8.70 9.84
C ASP A 43 -10.95 -9.26 8.86
N GLN A 44 -12.23 -8.85 9.00
CA GLN A 44 -13.28 -9.25 8.06
C GLN A 44 -13.05 -8.70 6.63
N ASN A 45 -12.37 -7.56 6.52
CA ASN A 45 -12.07 -6.98 5.20
C ASN A 45 -10.91 -7.70 4.51
N THR A 46 -10.03 -8.33 5.28
CA THR A 46 -9.02 -9.24 4.71
C THR A 46 -9.66 -10.50 4.14
N ASP A 47 -10.69 -11.03 4.78
CA ASP A 47 -11.44 -12.19 4.26
C ASP A 47 -12.15 -11.85 2.94
N ARG A 48 -12.76 -10.66 2.87
CA ARG A 48 -13.36 -10.17 1.61
C ARG A 48 -12.33 -10.04 0.49
N TRP A 49 -11.11 -9.60 0.81
CA TRP A 49 -10.02 -9.57 -0.17
C TRP A 49 -9.64 -10.97 -0.67
N ILE A 50 -9.53 -11.94 0.23
CA ILE A 50 -9.27 -13.35 -0.11
C ILE A 50 -10.36 -13.87 -1.06
N GLU A 51 -11.64 -13.61 -0.77
CA GLU A 51 -12.77 -14.01 -1.61
C GLU A 51 -12.71 -13.40 -3.01
N ILE A 52 -12.41 -12.09 -3.10
CA ILE A 52 -12.25 -11.39 -4.38
C ILE A 52 -11.12 -12.04 -5.20
N CYS A 53 -9.95 -12.20 -4.60
CA CYS A 53 -8.81 -12.80 -5.29
C CYS A 53 -9.09 -14.24 -5.74
N ALA A 54 -9.73 -15.04 -4.90
CA ALA A 54 -10.11 -16.41 -5.23
C ALA A 54 -11.09 -16.47 -6.41
N GLY A 55 -12.05 -15.54 -6.46
CA GLY A 55 -13.01 -15.44 -7.57
C GLY A 55 -12.35 -15.19 -8.94
N PHE A 56 -11.16 -14.58 -8.95
CA PHE A 56 -10.36 -14.32 -10.15
C PHE A 56 -9.14 -15.26 -10.29
N GLN A 57 -9.00 -16.27 -9.43
CA GLN A 57 -7.82 -17.16 -9.38
C GLN A 57 -6.50 -16.37 -9.31
N ALA A 58 -6.52 -15.26 -8.55
CA ALA A 58 -5.40 -14.34 -8.43
C ALA A 58 -4.78 -14.43 -7.03
N SER A 59 -3.47 -14.18 -6.95
CA SER A 59 -2.77 -13.89 -5.71
C SER A 59 -2.36 -12.42 -5.65
N SER A 60 -2.05 -11.94 -4.46
CA SER A 60 -1.61 -10.56 -4.25
C SER A 60 -0.40 -10.52 -3.31
N THR A 61 0.27 -9.36 -3.27
CA THR A 61 1.21 -9.03 -2.22
C THR A 61 0.49 -8.17 -1.16
N CYS A 62 0.48 -8.65 0.07
CA CYS A 62 -0.10 -7.96 1.21
C CYS A 62 1.01 -7.31 2.05
N PHE A 63 1.11 -5.99 2.03
CA PHE A 63 2.04 -5.23 2.87
C PHE A 63 1.41 -5.01 4.23
N VAL A 64 1.90 -5.72 5.25
CA VAL A 64 1.27 -5.83 6.56
C VAL A 64 2.02 -5.01 7.60
N LEU A 65 1.32 -4.16 8.35
CA LEU A 65 1.85 -3.47 9.53
C LEU A 65 2.13 -4.48 10.66
N GLY A 66 3.24 -4.30 11.37
CA GLY A 66 3.56 -5.15 12.52
C GLY A 66 2.51 -5.07 13.64
N GLU A 67 1.97 -3.88 13.90
CA GLU A 67 0.87 -3.70 14.85
C GLU A 67 -0.43 -4.40 14.41
N PHE A 68 -0.74 -4.43 13.10
CA PHE A 68 -1.85 -5.21 12.57
C PHE A 68 -1.62 -6.71 12.75
N ALA A 69 -0.39 -7.18 12.44
CA ALA A 69 0.00 -8.57 12.61
C ALA A 69 -0.18 -9.07 14.06
N ARG A 70 0.19 -8.24 15.03
CA ARG A 70 0.00 -8.56 16.46
C ARG A 70 -1.46 -8.48 16.91
N ARG A 71 -2.22 -7.54 16.36
CA ARG A 71 -3.62 -7.32 16.75
C ARG A 71 -4.57 -8.34 16.13
N TYR A 72 -4.31 -8.73 14.88
CA TYR A 72 -5.13 -9.65 14.08
C TYR A 72 -4.31 -10.80 13.48
N PRO A 73 -3.60 -11.60 14.29
CA PRO A 73 -2.68 -12.62 13.77
C PRO A 73 -3.37 -13.65 12.89
N GLU A 74 -4.60 -14.01 13.20
CA GLU A 74 -5.35 -14.98 12.40
C GLU A 74 -5.74 -14.44 11.02
N ALA A 75 -6.00 -13.15 10.89
CA ALA A 75 -6.24 -12.52 9.60
C ALA A 75 -5.00 -12.60 8.69
N GLY A 76 -3.81 -12.28 9.24
CA GLY A 76 -2.55 -12.41 8.51
C GLY A 76 -2.24 -13.84 8.09
N LYS A 77 -2.48 -14.82 8.97
CA LYS A 77 -2.32 -16.25 8.66
C LYS A 77 -3.29 -16.71 7.56
N ARG A 78 -4.55 -16.23 7.56
CA ARG A 78 -5.51 -16.57 6.50
C ARG A 78 -5.07 -16.03 5.14
N LEU A 79 -4.58 -14.79 5.09
CA LEU A 79 -3.99 -14.21 3.87
C LEU A 79 -2.86 -15.10 3.33
N HIS A 80 -1.91 -15.48 4.19
CA HIS A 80 -0.80 -16.36 3.81
C HIS A 80 -1.29 -17.73 3.34
N SER A 81 -2.20 -18.36 4.07
CA SER A 81 -2.75 -19.70 3.73
C SER A 81 -3.56 -19.69 2.44
N ALA A 82 -4.12 -18.56 2.06
CA ALA A 82 -4.81 -18.36 0.78
C ALA A 82 -3.85 -18.15 -0.40
N GLY A 83 -2.53 -18.20 -0.18
CA GLY A 83 -1.51 -18.10 -1.23
C GLY A 83 -1.10 -16.65 -1.57
N HIS A 84 -1.43 -15.68 -0.70
CA HIS A 84 -0.92 -14.32 -0.84
C HIS A 84 0.50 -14.21 -0.27
N GLU A 85 1.33 -13.40 -0.91
CA GLU A 85 2.61 -13.00 -0.35
C GLU A 85 2.39 -12.04 0.82
N ILE A 86 3.09 -12.25 1.93
CA ILE A 86 3.07 -11.36 3.07
C ILE A 86 4.40 -10.59 3.11
N ALA A 87 4.32 -9.28 2.87
CA ALA A 87 5.41 -8.32 2.87
C ALA A 87 5.25 -7.34 4.04
N SER A 88 6.28 -6.56 4.34
CA SER A 88 6.26 -5.64 5.48
C SER A 88 5.80 -4.23 5.08
N HIS A 89 5.01 -3.60 5.96
CA HIS A 89 4.58 -2.21 5.87
C HIS A 89 5.07 -1.35 7.07
N CYS A 90 6.26 -1.60 7.59
CA CYS A 90 6.75 -1.13 8.90
C CYS A 90 6.07 -1.81 10.10
N ASP A 91 6.44 -1.38 11.31
CA ASP A 91 5.77 -1.78 12.54
C ASP A 91 4.50 -0.96 12.78
N THR A 92 4.63 0.36 12.68
CA THR A 92 3.56 1.35 12.84
C THR A 92 3.38 2.16 11.56
N HIS A 93 2.21 2.78 11.37
CA HIS A 93 1.92 3.61 10.18
C HIS A 93 2.49 5.04 10.29
N ALA A 94 3.64 5.21 10.94
CA ALA A 94 4.33 6.48 11.03
C ALA A 94 5.08 6.82 9.74
N LEU A 95 5.14 8.11 9.40
CA LEU A 95 5.77 8.58 8.17
C LEU A 95 7.29 8.43 8.24
N VAL A 96 7.88 7.69 7.32
CA VAL A 96 9.33 7.37 7.32
C VAL A 96 10.19 8.64 7.27
N TYR A 97 9.77 9.66 6.50
CA TYR A 97 10.53 10.92 6.41
C TYR A 97 10.45 11.79 7.68
N GLU A 98 9.67 11.41 8.69
CA GLU A 98 9.62 12.04 10.01
C GLU A 98 10.48 11.30 11.04
N MET A 99 10.96 10.09 10.71
CA MET A 99 11.82 9.31 11.57
C MET A 99 13.30 9.65 11.36
N LYS A 100 14.09 9.50 12.43
CA LYS A 100 15.54 9.36 12.31
C LYS A 100 15.89 7.95 11.80
N GLN A 101 17.10 7.79 11.28
CA GLN A 101 17.56 6.51 10.74
C GLN A 101 17.46 5.37 11.75
N GLU A 102 17.85 5.61 13.00
CA GLU A 102 17.80 4.61 14.08
C GLU A 102 16.36 4.24 14.44
N GLU A 103 15.45 5.22 14.48
CA GLU A 103 14.03 5.01 14.74
C GLU A 103 13.40 4.16 13.64
N PHE A 104 13.72 4.45 12.39
CA PHE A 104 13.27 3.63 11.25
C PHE A 104 13.81 2.21 11.34
N ARG A 105 15.11 2.03 11.64
CA ARG A 105 15.73 0.71 11.78
C ARG A 105 15.03 -0.15 12.84
N GLU A 106 14.74 0.41 13.99
CA GLU A 106 14.03 -0.30 15.06
C GLU A 106 12.55 -0.56 14.69
N ASN A 107 11.88 0.38 14.03
CA ASN A 107 10.53 0.21 13.52
C ASN A 107 10.50 -0.91 12.48
N LEU A 108 11.38 -0.87 11.48
CA LEU A 108 11.51 -1.90 10.46
C LEU A 108 11.75 -3.29 11.07
N LYS A 109 12.71 -3.40 12.01
CA LYS A 109 13.04 -4.67 12.69
C LYS A 109 11.83 -5.26 13.41
N ARG A 110 11.08 -4.45 14.18
CA ARG A 110 9.87 -4.93 14.86
C ARG A 110 8.78 -5.35 13.87
N GLY A 111 8.57 -4.58 12.80
CA GLY A 111 7.62 -4.93 11.75
C GLY A 111 7.96 -6.23 11.05
N LEU A 112 9.23 -6.41 10.66
CA LEU A 112 9.70 -7.66 10.03
C LEU A 112 9.54 -8.88 10.94
N ALA A 113 9.84 -8.73 12.24
CA ALA A 113 9.66 -9.82 13.21
C ALA A 113 8.17 -10.21 13.33
N ALA A 114 7.28 -9.23 13.55
CA ALA A 114 5.85 -9.48 13.70
C ALA A 114 5.22 -10.11 12.44
N VAL A 115 5.64 -9.67 11.25
CA VAL A 115 5.17 -10.23 9.98
C VAL A 115 5.76 -11.64 9.75
N GLY A 116 7.04 -11.85 10.10
CA GLY A 116 7.69 -13.16 10.03
C GLY A 116 7.02 -14.18 10.91
N ASP A 117 6.56 -13.79 12.11
CA ASP A 117 5.84 -14.67 13.06
C ASP A 117 4.49 -15.16 12.51
N LEU A 118 3.85 -14.42 11.59
CA LEU A 118 2.60 -14.87 10.95
C LEU A 118 2.82 -16.06 10.01
N THR A 119 3.92 -16.07 9.29
CA THR A 119 4.17 -16.99 8.16
C THR A 119 5.23 -18.04 8.46
N GLY A 120 6.04 -17.84 9.51
CA GLY A 120 7.24 -18.62 9.78
C GLY A 120 8.40 -18.32 8.82
N VAL A 121 8.27 -17.31 7.93
CA VAL A 121 9.27 -16.94 6.92
C VAL A 121 9.52 -15.44 6.96
N ALA A 122 10.79 -15.04 6.84
CA ALA A 122 11.14 -13.64 6.76
C ALA A 122 10.53 -12.98 5.51
N PRO A 123 9.86 -11.82 5.61
CA PRO A 123 9.31 -11.11 4.46
C PRO A 123 10.43 -10.62 3.54
N LEU A 124 10.21 -10.72 2.22
CA LEU A 124 11.18 -10.29 1.21
C LEU A 124 10.91 -8.88 0.69
N GLY A 125 9.68 -8.41 0.82
CA GLY A 125 9.20 -7.13 0.29
C GLY A 125 8.89 -6.11 1.36
N PHE A 126 8.94 -4.83 0.94
CA PHE A 126 8.63 -3.69 1.78
C PHE A 126 7.83 -2.63 1.01
N ARG A 127 6.96 -1.92 1.73
CA ARG A 127 6.37 -0.65 1.29
C ARG A 127 6.30 0.29 2.49
N ALA A 128 6.78 1.53 2.33
CA ALA A 128 6.69 2.55 3.36
C ALA A 128 5.24 3.05 3.52
N PRO A 129 4.74 3.25 4.75
CA PRO A 129 3.46 3.90 5.00
C PRO A 129 3.33 5.21 4.22
N SER A 130 2.20 5.39 3.52
CA SER A 130 1.92 6.57 2.67
C SER A 130 3.04 6.90 1.68
N TRP A 131 3.81 5.94 1.20
CA TRP A 131 4.98 6.17 0.32
C TRP A 131 5.91 7.27 0.85
N SER A 132 6.05 7.39 2.15
CA SER A 132 6.70 8.49 2.86
C SER A 132 8.24 8.45 2.82
N VAL A 133 8.80 8.28 1.62
CA VAL A 133 10.24 8.23 1.37
C VAL A 133 10.68 9.46 0.59
N SER A 134 11.79 10.06 0.99
CA SER A 134 12.34 11.25 0.35
C SER A 134 13.87 11.11 0.17
N PRO A 135 14.42 11.27 -1.03
CA PRO A 135 15.86 11.18 -1.24
C PRO A 135 16.69 12.17 -0.38
N THR A 136 16.10 13.31 -0.02
CA THR A 136 16.76 14.33 0.79
C THR A 136 16.57 14.15 2.29
N ARG A 137 15.40 13.67 2.73
CA ARG A 137 15.07 13.48 4.16
C ARG A 137 15.46 12.09 4.67
N THR A 138 15.42 11.08 3.79
CA THR A 138 15.69 9.67 4.13
C THR A 138 16.76 9.06 3.19
N PRO A 139 17.95 9.68 3.01
CA PRO A 139 18.97 9.18 2.07
C PRO A 139 19.47 7.79 2.42
N TRP A 140 19.35 7.38 3.67
CA TRP A 140 19.74 6.09 4.23
C TRP A 140 18.71 4.96 3.98
N PHE A 141 17.52 5.27 3.47
CA PHE A 141 16.38 4.34 3.44
C PHE A 141 16.71 3.01 2.74
N PHE A 142 17.27 3.04 1.53
CA PHE A 142 17.54 1.80 0.78
C PHE A 142 18.69 0.99 1.36
N GLU A 143 19.66 1.64 1.98
CA GLU A 143 20.72 0.97 2.70
C GLU A 143 20.17 0.19 3.90
N GLU A 144 19.21 0.74 4.64
CA GLU A 144 18.55 0.05 5.74
C GLU A 144 17.70 -1.14 5.27
N LEU A 145 16.99 -1.01 4.14
CA LEU A 145 16.26 -2.14 3.57
C LEU A 145 17.20 -3.28 3.13
N ALA A 146 18.32 -2.92 2.47
CA ALA A 146 19.33 -3.91 2.07
C ALA A 146 19.97 -4.60 3.28
N ARG A 147 20.30 -3.86 4.34
CA ARG A 147 20.84 -4.41 5.60
C ARG A 147 19.85 -5.36 6.28
N ALA A 148 18.56 -5.07 6.18
CA ALA A 148 17.50 -5.92 6.71
C ALA A 148 17.25 -7.18 5.86
N GLY A 149 17.94 -7.35 4.72
CA GLY A 149 17.81 -8.52 3.85
C GLY A 149 16.61 -8.48 2.89
N LEU A 150 15.96 -7.33 2.78
CA LEU A 150 14.83 -7.14 1.87
C LEU A 150 15.29 -7.17 0.42
N ARG A 151 14.48 -7.75 -0.45
CA ARG A 151 14.79 -7.97 -1.86
C ARG A 151 14.12 -6.96 -2.78
N TYR A 152 12.94 -6.46 -2.39
CA TYR A 152 12.25 -5.44 -3.17
C TYR A 152 11.52 -4.42 -2.28
N ASP A 153 11.27 -3.26 -2.86
CA ASP A 153 10.56 -2.13 -2.26
C ASP A 153 9.55 -1.54 -3.24
N SER A 154 8.37 -1.21 -2.76
CA SER A 154 7.31 -0.54 -3.53
C SER A 154 6.91 0.81 -2.93
N SER A 155 7.90 1.56 -2.41
CA SER A 155 7.68 2.88 -1.79
C SER A 155 7.81 4.05 -2.77
N GLU A 156 8.08 3.80 -4.06
CA GLU A 156 8.19 4.88 -5.05
C GLU A 156 6.84 5.23 -5.65
N PHE A 157 6.38 6.47 -5.41
CA PHE A 157 5.19 7.03 -6.03
C PHE A 157 5.60 8.14 -7.02
N PRO A 158 5.57 7.89 -8.34
CA PRO A 158 6.20 8.77 -9.32
C PRO A 158 5.34 9.98 -9.75
N VAL A 159 4.49 10.46 -8.84
CA VAL A 159 3.73 11.71 -8.95
C VAL A 159 3.87 12.47 -7.64
N TRP A 160 4.12 13.76 -7.70
CA TRP A 160 4.17 14.59 -6.51
C TRP A 160 2.77 14.86 -5.96
N THR A 161 2.63 14.71 -4.66
CA THR A 161 1.46 15.15 -3.89
C THR A 161 1.93 15.90 -2.63
N PRO A 162 1.07 16.65 -1.94
CA PRO A 162 1.47 17.32 -0.69
C PRO A 162 1.98 16.38 0.40
N LEU A 163 1.55 15.10 0.41
CA LEU A 163 1.89 14.14 1.45
C LEU A 163 3.01 13.18 1.03
N PHE A 164 3.08 12.79 -0.25
CA PHE A 164 4.00 11.75 -0.72
C PHE A 164 4.34 11.91 -2.20
N GLY A 165 5.28 11.08 -2.66
CA GLY A 165 5.69 11.03 -4.05
C GLY A 165 6.65 12.14 -4.47
N ARG A 166 7.21 12.03 -5.66
CA ARG A 166 8.15 13.02 -6.18
C ARG A 166 8.13 13.17 -7.69
N PHE A 167 8.42 14.38 -8.15
CA PHE A 167 8.72 14.62 -9.57
C PHE A 167 9.99 13.88 -10.00
N GLY A 168 10.02 13.43 -11.25
CA GLY A 168 11.20 12.80 -11.83
C GLY A 168 11.51 11.39 -11.34
N ALA A 169 10.72 10.84 -10.40
CA ALA A 169 10.92 9.46 -9.97
C ALA A 169 10.84 8.48 -11.15
N PRO A 170 11.63 7.39 -11.18
CA PRO A 170 11.47 6.34 -12.18
C PRO A 170 10.05 5.78 -12.20
N VAL A 171 9.58 5.39 -13.38
CA VAL A 171 8.26 4.76 -13.58
C VAL A 171 8.38 3.30 -14.02
N VAL A 172 9.61 2.81 -14.07
CA VAL A 172 9.97 1.42 -14.37
C VAL A 172 10.73 0.83 -13.20
N PRO A 173 10.68 -0.48 -12.97
CA PRO A 173 11.48 -1.12 -11.93
C PRO A 173 12.99 -0.89 -12.16
N TYR A 174 13.73 -0.71 -11.08
CA TYR A 174 15.18 -0.52 -11.09
C TYR A 174 15.81 -0.98 -9.77
N PHE A 175 17.12 -1.22 -9.77
CA PHE A 175 17.85 -1.61 -8.57
C PHE A 175 18.53 -0.42 -7.93
N GLU A 176 18.47 -0.36 -6.59
CA GLU A 176 19.22 0.58 -5.76
C GLU A 176 19.67 -0.16 -4.49
N HIS A 177 20.97 -0.10 -4.18
CA HIS A 177 21.61 -0.86 -3.09
C HIS A 177 21.30 -2.37 -3.10
N GLY A 178 21.09 -2.96 -4.27
CA GLY A 178 20.73 -4.39 -4.40
C GLY A 178 19.26 -4.72 -4.12
N VAL A 179 18.43 -3.71 -3.78
CA VAL A 179 16.98 -3.82 -3.60
C VAL A 179 16.29 -3.43 -4.90
N LEU A 180 15.37 -4.29 -5.40
CA LEU A 180 14.54 -3.99 -6.57
C LEU A 180 13.46 -2.99 -6.17
N ARG A 181 13.46 -1.81 -6.76
CA ARG A 181 12.40 -0.81 -6.61
C ARG A 181 11.30 -1.04 -7.62
N VAL A 182 10.07 -1.15 -7.15
CA VAL A 182 8.88 -1.36 -7.99
C VAL A 182 7.94 -0.16 -7.82
N PRO A 183 8.02 0.85 -8.71
CA PRO A 183 7.19 2.04 -8.61
C PRO A 183 5.70 1.74 -8.83
N VAL A 184 4.84 2.51 -8.16
CA VAL A 184 3.40 2.48 -8.40
C VAL A 184 3.09 2.91 -9.84
N SER A 185 2.12 2.24 -10.45
CA SER A 185 1.73 2.50 -11.84
C SER A 185 1.09 3.88 -12.03
N VAL A 186 1.55 4.60 -13.06
CA VAL A 186 0.99 5.90 -13.46
C VAL A 186 0.80 5.97 -14.97
N ILE A 187 -0.16 6.77 -15.40
CA ILE A 187 -0.30 7.15 -16.80
C ILE A 187 0.78 8.19 -17.11
N GLN A 188 1.45 8.01 -18.26
CA GLN A 188 2.36 8.98 -18.81
C GLN A 188 1.80 9.50 -20.13
N PHE A 189 1.65 10.82 -20.26
CA PHE A 189 1.16 11.46 -21.46
C PHE A 189 1.81 12.84 -21.61
N LEU A 190 2.52 13.08 -22.73
CA LEU A 190 3.19 14.34 -23.05
C LEU A 190 4.05 14.90 -21.87
N GLY A 191 4.81 14.04 -21.22
CA GLY A 191 5.66 14.45 -20.08
C GLY A 191 4.91 14.60 -18.74
N MET A 192 3.59 14.60 -18.75
CA MET A 192 2.77 14.60 -17.54
C MET A 192 2.60 13.18 -17.00
N ARG A 193 2.40 13.09 -15.67
CA ARG A 193 2.11 11.84 -14.98
C ARG A 193 0.83 11.98 -14.18
N MET A 194 -0.04 10.98 -14.31
CA MET A 194 -1.33 10.98 -13.61
C MET A 194 -1.49 9.67 -12.84
N PRO A 195 -1.76 9.72 -11.54
CA PRO A 195 -2.07 8.54 -10.74
C PRO A 195 -3.47 8.03 -11.09
N PHE A 196 -3.65 6.71 -11.11
CA PHE A 196 -4.94 6.08 -11.42
C PHE A 196 -5.18 4.76 -10.67
N SER A 197 -4.12 4.13 -10.15
CA SER A 197 -4.13 2.72 -9.76
C SER A 197 -4.07 2.48 -8.24
N SER A 198 -4.15 3.53 -7.43
CA SER A 198 -4.03 3.41 -5.97
C SER A 198 -5.11 4.19 -5.22
N GLY A 199 -5.69 3.56 -4.18
CA GLY A 199 -6.57 4.18 -3.21
C GLY A 199 -7.66 5.06 -3.83
N ALA A 200 -7.75 6.31 -3.39
CA ALA A 200 -8.72 7.28 -3.89
C ALA A 200 -8.61 7.51 -5.41
N PHE A 201 -7.41 7.49 -5.97
CA PHE A 201 -7.23 7.65 -7.43
C PHE A 201 -7.90 6.52 -8.20
N PHE A 202 -7.79 5.28 -7.71
CA PHE A 202 -8.48 4.14 -8.33
C PHE A 202 -9.99 4.30 -8.25
N ARG A 203 -10.55 4.59 -7.08
CA ARG A 203 -11.99 4.75 -6.87
C ARG A 203 -12.61 5.92 -7.64
N LEU A 204 -11.88 7.04 -7.74
CA LEU A 204 -12.36 8.25 -8.42
C LEU A 204 -12.21 8.18 -9.94
N SER A 205 -11.31 7.36 -10.46
CA SER A 205 -11.09 7.22 -11.89
C SER A 205 -12.31 6.59 -12.57
N PRO A 206 -12.81 7.18 -13.66
CA PRO A 206 -13.83 6.52 -14.47
C PRO A 206 -13.23 5.30 -15.16
N PHE A 207 -14.06 4.31 -15.45
CA PHE A 207 -13.60 3.01 -15.97
C PHE A 207 -12.77 3.13 -17.27
N TRP A 208 -13.11 4.06 -18.16
CA TRP A 208 -12.33 4.31 -19.39
C TRP A 208 -10.89 4.75 -19.07
N LEU A 209 -10.70 5.55 -18.01
CA LEU A 209 -9.38 6.02 -17.59
C LEU A 209 -8.55 4.87 -16.97
N LEU A 210 -9.18 4.01 -16.17
CA LEU A 210 -8.53 2.80 -15.65
C LEU A 210 -8.06 1.91 -16.81
N ARG A 211 -8.92 1.64 -17.79
CA ARG A 211 -8.55 0.86 -19.00
C ARG A 211 -7.40 1.51 -19.76
N ALA A 212 -7.45 2.81 -20.00
CA ALA A 212 -6.38 3.54 -20.68
C ALA A 212 -5.06 3.46 -19.89
N GLY A 213 -5.14 3.60 -18.56
CA GLY A 213 -4.00 3.48 -17.66
C GLY A 213 -3.35 2.10 -17.72
N PHE A 214 -4.14 1.05 -17.57
CA PHE A 214 -3.66 -0.33 -17.67
C PHE A 214 -3.05 -0.62 -19.05
N SER A 215 -3.72 -0.23 -20.13
CA SER A 215 -3.19 -0.38 -21.48
C SER A 215 -1.88 0.38 -21.68
N SER A 216 -1.76 1.60 -21.16
CA SER A 216 -0.55 2.41 -21.23
C SER A 216 0.64 1.77 -20.49
N VAL A 217 0.41 1.15 -19.33
CA VAL A 217 1.45 0.44 -18.58
C VAL A 217 1.86 -0.84 -19.31
N THR A 218 0.89 -1.64 -19.73
CA THR A 218 1.12 -2.89 -20.46
C THR A 218 1.83 -2.67 -21.81
N ALA A 219 1.50 -1.60 -22.54
CA ALA A 219 2.17 -1.26 -23.80
C ALA A 219 3.67 -0.95 -23.63
N ARG A 220 4.12 -0.62 -22.39
CA ARG A 220 5.53 -0.46 -22.04
C ARG A 220 6.20 -1.76 -21.62
N GLY A 221 5.52 -2.91 -21.71
CA GLY A 221 6.00 -4.20 -21.26
C GLY A 221 6.03 -4.38 -19.75
N LEU A 222 5.28 -3.55 -19.00
CA LEU A 222 5.25 -3.56 -17.55
C LEU A 222 3.92 -4.15 -17.03
N PRO A 223 3.94 -4.90 -15.92
CA PRO A 223 2.72 -5.28 -15.23
C PRO A 223 2.10 -4.05 -14.55
N PRO A 224 0.83 -3.71 -14.81
CA PRO A 224 0.15 -2.65 -14.08
C PRO A 224 -0.06 -3.07 -12.61
N MET A 225 0.19 -2.16 -11.68
CA MET A 225 0.00 -2.38 -10.24
C MET A 225 -1.29 -1.73 -9.78
N ILE A 226 -2.07 -2.44 -8.97
CA ILE A 226 -3.22 -1.91 -8.23
C ILE A 226 -2.88 -1.92 -6.75
N VAL A 227 -3.14 -0.81 -6.07
CA VAL A 227 -2.95 -0.67 -4.62
C VAL A 227 -4.27 -0.34 -3.96
N LEU A 228 -4.72 -1.21 -3.08
CA LEU A 228 -5.93 -1.03 -2.27
C LEU A 228 -5.63 -1.21 -0.78
N HIS A 229 -6.60 -0.82 0.04
CA HIS A 229 -6.56 -0.99 1.49
C HIS A 229 -7.82 -1.73 1.94
N PRO A 230 -7.81 -2.50 3.03
CA PRO A 230 -8.99 -3.20 3.53
C PRO A 230 -10.20 -2.29 3.74
N ARG A 231 -9.99 -1.05 4.20
CA ARG A 231 -11.08 -0.06 4.40
C ARG A 231 -11.84 0.26 3.11
N GLU A 232 -11.22 0.12 1.96
CA GLU A 232 -11.86 0.41 0.66
C GLU A 232 -12.86 -0.67 0.23
N LEU A 233 -12.77 -1.83 0.87
CA LEU A 233 -13.69 -2.95 0.66
C LEU A 233 -14.91 -2.90 1.58
N ASP A 234 -14.97 -1.94 2.50
CA ASP A 234 -16.06 -1.82 3.47
C ASP A 234 -16.55 -0.37 3.60
N PRO A 235 -17.68 -0.04 2.97
CA PRO A 235 -18.30 1.28 3.10
C PRO A 235 -18.82 1.57 4.52
N GLY A 236 -18.96 0.54 5.36
CA GLY A 236 -19.46 0.63 6.74
C GLY A 236 -18.40 0.95 7.79
N HIS A 237 -17.13 1.07 7.42
CA HIS A 237 -16.07 1.37 8.39
C HIS A 237 -16.30 2.69 9.15
N PRO A 238 -15.79 2.84 10.39
CA PRO A 238 -15.97 4.05 11.18
C PRO A 238 -15.45 5.29 10.44
N ARG A 239 -16.19 6.39 10.52
CA ARG A 239 -15.77 7.65 9.89
C ARG A 239 -14.89 8.45 10.84
N LEU A 240 -13.71 8.82 10.36
CA LEU A 240 -12.81 9.76 10.99
C LEU A 240 -13.31 11.20 10.77
N PRO A 241 -13.05 12.14 11.70
CA PRO A 241 -13.46 13.53 11.59
C PRO A 241 -12.54 14.31 10.62
N ILE A 242 -12.43 13.85 9.38
CA ILE A 242 -11.65 14.50 8.33
C ILE A 242 -12.54 15.54 7.67
N ALA A 243 -12.23 16.83 7.88
CA ALA A 243 -13.00 17.93 7.32
C ALA A 243 -12.55 18.32 5.90
N GLY A 244 -13.40 19.09 5.21
CA GLY A 244 -13.07 19.70 3.93
C GLY A 244 -12.92 18.71 2.77
N TRP A 245 -12.11 19.09 1.79
CA TRP A 245 -11.91 18.33 0.56
C TRP A 245 -11.20 16.97 0.81
N GLU A 246 -10.34 16.89 1.82
CA GLU A 246 -9.64 15.65 2.19
C GLU A 246 -10.64 14.57 2.62
N GLY A 247 -11.62 14.91 3.46
CA GLY A 247 -12.68 13.99 3.86
C GLY A 247 -13.57 13.59 2.68
N GLN A 248 -13.88 14.52 1.78
CA GLN A 248 -14.65 14.21 0.57
C GLN A 248 -13.92 13.19 -0.32
N VAL A 249 -12.63 13.39 -0.57
CA VAL A 249 -11.80 12.47 -1.36
C VAL A 249 -11.63 11.13 -0.64
N HIS A 250 -11.39 11.15 0.68
CA HIS A 250 -11.20 9.94 1.47
C HIS A 250 -12.40 9.00 1.40
N TYR A 251 -13.63 9.55 1.50
CA TYR A 251 -14.87 8.76 1.54
C TYR A 251 -15.58 8.62 0.17
N ALA A 252 -15.05 9.29 -0.87
CA ALA A 252 -15.69 9.25 -2.17
C ALA A 252 -15.72 7.83 -2.75
N ARG A 253 -16.90 7.41 -3.24
CA ARG A 253 -17.14 6.11 -3.89
C ARG A 253 -16.74 4.86 -3.08
N MET A 254 -16.67 4.96 -1.75
CA MET A 254 -16.41 3.79 -0.91
C MET A 254 -17.52 2.72 -1.02
N ALA A 255 -18.76 3.13 -1.31
CA ALA A 255 -19.88 2.21 -1.47
C ALA A 255 -19.98 1.56 -2.86
N SER A 256 -19.07 1.85 -3.78
CA SER A 256 -19.11 1.38 -5.18
C SER A 256 -17.87 0.59 -5.61
N VAL A 257 -17.09 0.12 -4.65
CA VAL A 257 -15.92 -0.74 -4.88
C VAL A 257 -16.31 -2.21 -4.81
#